data_5d4966e3b77b70997666bad33b2338f6
#
_entry.id   5d4966e3b77b70997666bad33b2338f6
#
_cell.length_a   1.000
_cell.length_b   1.000
_cell.length_c   1.000
_cell.angle_alpha   90.00
_cell.angle_beta   90.00
_cell.angle_gamma   90.00
#
_symmetry.space_group_name_H-M   'P 1'
#
loop_
_entity.id
_entity.type
_entity.pdbx_description
1 polymer ?
#
loop_
_entity_poly.entity_id
_entity_poly.type
_entity_poly.pdbx_seq_one_letter_code
_entity_poly.pdbx_strand_id
1 'polypeptide(L)'
;MEWLPPDWCPSVVVIDIDGTITDGKKHLSTEAVAAVRRLEDAGIPVVLATGNVRPITYGLWRFLGLSAPMCCENGGVIWHPSWKEPVLRATATEAREAASVSYTHLTLPTSSQVL
;
A
#
# COMPACT_ATOMS: atom_id res chain seq x y z
N MET A 1 -5.41 10.64 18.65
CA MET A 1 -4.09 10.21 19.11
C MET A 1 -3.49 11.26 20.00
N GLU A 2 -3.25 10.90 21.24
CA GLU A 2 -2.82 11.85 22.28
C GLU A 2 -1.44 12.46 22.04
N TRP A 3 -0.59 11.76 21.32
CA TRP A 3 0.77 12.22 21.03
C TRP A 3 0.87 13.19 19.87
N LEU A 4 -0.25 13.46 19.19
CA LEU A 4 -0.29 14.43 18.09
C LEU A 4 -0.73 15.80 18.62
N PRO A 5 -0.24 16.88 17.99
CA PRO A 5 -0.78 18.21 18.30
C PRO A 5 -2.29 18.25 18.08
N PRO A 6 -3.04 18.96 18.90
CA PRO A 6 -4.51 18.96 18.81
C PRO A 6 -5.07 19.42 17.48
N ASP A 7 -4.34 20.28 16.77
CA ASP A 7 -4.73 20.84 15.49
C ASP A 7 -4.14 20.08 14.30
N TRP A 8 -3.39 19.00 14.56
CA TRP A 8 -2.74 18.24 13.50
C TRP A 8 -3.73 17.29 12.84
N CYS A 9 -3.72 17.29 11.51
CA CYS A 9 -4.52 16.36 10.72
C CYS A 9 -3.74 15.99 9.48
N PRO A 10 -3.58 14.70 9.17
CA PRO A 10 -2.87 14.31 7.96
C PRO A 10 -3.69 14.62 6.71
N SER A 11 -3.00 14.97 5.64
CA SER A 11 -3.64 15.15 4.33
C SER A 11 -3.83 13.82 3.61
N VAL A 12 -3.00 12.84 3.91
CA VAL A 12 -3.02 11.51 3.31
C VAL A 12 -2.36 10.53 4.27
N VAL A 13 -2.82 9.30 4.24
CA VAL A 13 -2.21 8.21 5.00
C VAL A 13 -1.80 7.13 4.02
N VAL A 14 -0.55 6.72 4.09
CA VAL A 14 0.00 5.66 3.24
C VAL A 14 0.23 4.44 4.11
N ILE A 15 -0.32 3.31 3.71
CA ILE A 15 -0.21 2.08 4.48
C ILE A 15 0.23 0.91 3.62
N ASP A 16 0.93 -0.03 4.24
CA ASP A 16 1.21 -1.34 3.68
C ASP A 16 0.00 -2.26 3.95
N ILE A 17 -0.06 -3.37 3.25
CA ILE A 17 -1.08 -4.39 3.46
C ILE A 17 -0.61 -5.43 4.47
N ASP A 18 0.42 -6.19 4.11
CA ASP A 18 0.88 -7.31 4.95
C ASP A 18 1.52 -6.81 6.24
N GLY A 19 1.00 -7.28 7.36
CA GLY A 19 1.48 -6.89 8.68
C GLY A 19 0.96 -5.54 9.18
N THR A 20 0.19 -4.82 8.36
CA THR A 20 -0.39 -3.52 8.74
C THR A 20 -1.91 -3.63 8.86
N ILE A 21 -2.58 -4.03 7.78
CA ILE A 21 -4.02 -4.28 7.82
C ILE A 21 -4.34 -5.75 7.91
N THR A 22 -3.34 -6.60 7.89
CA THR A 22 -3.49 -8.02 8.15
C THR A 22 -2.86 -8.38 9.50
N ASP A 23 -3.40 -9.43 10.12
CA ASP A 23 -2.89 -9.96 11.38
C ASP A 23 -1.76 -10.98 11.14
N GLY A 24 -1.31 -11.64 12.21
CA GLY A 24 -0.25 -12.63 12.13
C GLY A 24 -0.59 -13.87 11.32
N LYS A 25 -1.87 -14.08 11.00
CA LYS A 25 -2.35 -15.17 10.15
C LYS A 25 -2.65 -14.71 8.73
N LYS A 26 -2.28 -13.51 8.37
CA LYS A 26 -2.54 -12.87 7.08
C LYS A 26 -4.03 -12.66 6.79
N HIS A 27 -4.83 -12.58 7.83
CA HIS A 27 -6.24 -12.22 7.70
C HIS A 27 -6.41 -10.72 7.93
N LEU A 28 -7.41 -10.13 7.29
CA LEU A 28 -7.68 -8.72 7.52
C LEU A 28 -8.05 -8.49 8.98
N SER A 29 -7.41 -7.50 9.58
CA SER A 29 -7.76 -7.04 10.91
C SER A 29 -9.03 -6.19 10.82
N THR A 30 -10.06 -6.57 11.54
CA THR A 30 -11.32 -5.80 11.54
C THR A 30 -11.10 -4.40 12.09
N GLU A 31 -10.21 -4.26 13.05
CA GLU A 31 -9.87 -2.96 13.64
C GLU A 31 -9.18 -2.06 12.62
N ALA A 32 -8.24 -2.60 11.86
CA ALA A 32 -7.55 -1.87 10.82
C ALA A 32 -8.49 -1.45 9.69
N VAL A 33 -9.38 -2.36 9.27
CA VAL A 33 -10.40 -2.04 8.27
C VAL A 33 -11.29 -0.90 8.74
N ALA A 34 -11.74 -0.96 9.99
CA ALA A 34 -12.57 0.11 10.56
C ALA A 34 -11.82 1.44 10.61
N ALA A 35 -10.53 1.42 10.96
CA ALA A 35 -9.72 2.64 10.99
C ALA A 35 -9.56 3.26 9.60
N VAL A 36 -9.29 2.44 8.59
CA VAL A 36 -9.18 2.89 7.20
C VAL A 36 -10.50 3.50 6.73
N ARG A 37 -11.61 2.84 7.05
CA ARG A 37 -12.93 3.36 6.69
C ARG A 37 -13.22 4.71 7.35
N ARG A 38 -12.85 4.86 8.61
CA ARG A 38 -13.03 6.15 9.30
C ARG A 38 -12.21 7.27 8.68
N LEU A 39 -10.98 6.96 8.24
CA LEU A 39 -10.14 7.95 7.57
C LEU A 39 -10.77 8.40 6.25
N GLU A 40 -11.17 7.47 5.41
CA GLU A 40 -11.81 7.79 4.12
C GLU A 40 -13.10 8.57 4.33
N ASP A 41 -13.92 8.15 5.28
CA ASP A 41 -15.19 8.85 5.59
C ASP A 41 -14.96 10.27 6.11
N ALA A 42 -13.82 10.51 6.74
CA ALA A 42 -13.44 11.85 7.21
C ALA A 42 -12.77 12.69 6.11
N GLY A 43 -12.66 12.17 4.90
CA GLY A 43 -12.05 12.90 3.79
C GLY A 43 -10.52 12.81 3.75
N ILE A 44 -9.93 11.89 4.50
CA ILE A 44 -8.49 11.66 4.50
C ILE A 44 -8.21 10.43 3.64
N PRO A 45 -7.66 10.61 2.43
CA PRO A 45 -7.42 9.48 1.54
C PRO A 45 -6.34 8.55 2.09
N VAL A 46 -6.60 7.25 1.93
CA VAL A 46 -5.66 6.20 2.32
C VAL A 46 -5.07 5.59 1.06
N VAL A 47 -3.76 5.60 0.96
CA VAL A 47 -3.02 5.05 -0.17
C VAL A 47 -2.46 3.69 0.23
N LEU A 48 -2.76 2.67 -0.55
CA LEU A 48 -2.11 1.37 -0.40
C LEU A 48 -0.76 1.40 -1.10
N ALA A 49 0.29 1.06 -0.38
CA ALA A 49 1.63 0.94 -0.93
C ALA A 49 2.12 -0.47 -0.58
N THR A 50 2.19 -1.34 -1.56
CA THR A 50 2.34 -2.77 -1.32
C THR A 50 3.22 -3.45 -2.36
N GLY A 51 3.79 -4.60 -1.96
CA GLY A 51 4.46 -5.50 -2.90
C GLY A 51 3.51 -6.35 -3.72
N ASN A 52 2.23 -6.39 -3.35
CA ASN A 52 1.25 -7.19 -4.06
C ASN A 52 1.02 -6.68 -5.49
N VAL A 53 0.62 -7.60 -6.36
CA VAL A 53 0.28 -7.26 -7.74
C VAL A 53 -1.00 -6.44 -7.80
N ARG A 54 -1.17 -5.72 -8.90
CA ARG A 54 -2.28 -4.80 -9.08
C ARG A 54 -3.66 -5.42 -8.89
N PRO A 55 -3.98 -6.61 -9.43
CA PRO A 55 -5.33 -7.18 -9.25
C PRO A 55 -5.71 -7.42 -7.80
N ILE A 56 -4.77 -7.91 -6.99
CA ILE A 56 -5.02 -8.15 -5.56
C ILE A 56 -5.22 -6.82 -4.84
N THR A 57 -4.36 -5.86 -5.11
CA THR A 57 -4.44 -4.54 -4.51
C THR A 57 -5.73 -3.83 -4.88
N TYR A 58 -6.16 -3.94 -6.12
CA TYR A 58 -7.41 -3.36 -6.57
C TYR A 58 -8.62 -3.96 -5.86
N GLY A 59 -8.64 -5.27 -5.68
CA GLY A 59 -9.73 -5.93 -4.96
C GLY A 59 -9.87 -5.36 -3.56
N LEU A 60 -8.78 -5.26 -2.84
CA LEU A 60 -8.77 -4.69 -1.49
C LEU A 60 -9.14 -3.20 -1.50
N TRP A 61 -8.58 -2.43 -2.43
CA TRP A 61 -8.88 -1.02 -2.63
C TRP A 61 -10.38 -0.79 -2.78
N ARG A 62 -11.00 -1.59 -3.63
CA ARG A 62 -12.43 -1.46 -3.91
C ARG A 62 -13.28 -1.76 -2.68
N PHE A 63 -13.00 -2.84 -2.00
CA PHE A 63 -13.80 -3.26 -0.84
C PHE A 63 -13.54 -2.40 0.40
N LEU A 64 -12.39 -1.76 0.48
CA LEU A 64 -12.13 -0.75 1.52
C LEU A 64 -12.76 0.60 1.20
N GLY A 65 -13.21 0.80 -0.03
CA GLY A 65 -13.80 2.07 -0.44
C GLY A 65 -12.79 3.21 -0.54
N LEU A 66 -11.59 2.90 -1.04
CA LEU A 66 -10.54 3.89 -1.15
C LEU A 66 -10.76 4.79 -2.37
N SER A 67 -10.13 5.96 -2.36
CA SER A 67 -10.32 6.96 -3.41
C SER A 67 -9.03 7.36 -4.11
N ALA A 68 -7.90 7.19 -3.45
CA ALA A 68 -6.61 7.61 -3.98
C ALA A 68 -6.00 6.57 -4.92
N PRO A 69 -5.02 6.94 -5.75
CA PRO A 69 -4.27 5.94 -6.49
C PRO A 69 -3.59 4.94 -5.57
N MET A 70 -3.37 3.73 -6.07
CA MET A 70 -2.65 2.69 -5.34
C MET A 70 -1.23 2.53 -5.88
N CYS A 71 -0.33 2.14 -5.01
CA CYS A 71 1.06 1.88 -5.33
C CYS A 71 1.31 0.39 -5.15
N CYS A 72 1.52 -0.32 -6.25
CA CYS A 72 1.63 -1.77 -6.28
C CYS A 72 3.03 -2.20 -6.68
N GLU A 73 3.32 -3.50 -6.51
CA GLU A 73 4.53 -4.12 -7.00
C GLU A 73 5.79 -3.37 -6.54
N ASN A 74 5.85 -3.06 -5.25
CA ASN A 74 6.96 -2.35 -4.60
C ASN A 74 7.27 -0.99 -5.23
N GLY A 75 6.24 -0.28 -5.65
CA GLY A 75 6.40 1.03 -6.27
C GLY A 75 6.63 1.00 -7.77
N GLY A 76 6.65 -0.19 -8.38
CA GLY A 76 6.82 -0.30 -9.82
C GLY A 76 5.59 0.11 -10.62
N VAL A 77 4.43 0.06 -10.00
CA VAL A 77 3.16 0.38 -10.65
C VAL A 77 2.35 1.32 -9.78
N ILE A 78 1.97 2.46 -10.32
CA ILE A 78 1.04 3.39 -9.68
C ILE A 78 -0.21 3.46 -10.56
N TRP A 79 -1.36 3.27 -9.97
CA TRP A 79 -2.59 3.17 -10.75
C TRP A 79 -3.82 3.63 -9.97
N HIS A 80 -4.77 4.16 -10.71
CA HIS A 80 -6.12 4.42 -10.22
C HIS A 80 -7.11 3.84 -11.22
N PRO A 81 -8.22 3.24 -10.76
CA PRO A 81 -9.18 2.61 -11.67
C PRO A 81 -9.77 3.52 -12.74
N SER A 82 -9.76 4.83 -12.52
CA SER A 82 -10.22 5.79 -13.52
C SER A 82 -9.19 6.07 -14.63
N TRP A 83 -7.97 5.59 -14.47
CA TRP A 83 -6.92 5.80 -15.46
C TRP A 83 -6.95 4.69 -16.50
N LYS A 84 -6.73 5.05 -17.76
CA LYS A 84 -6.64 4.06 -18.84
C LYS A 84 -5.46 3.11 -18.64
N GLU A 85 -4.33 3.65 -18.23
CA GLU A 85 -3.10 2.91 -18.07
C GLU A 85 -2.41 3.24 -16.77
N PRO A 86 -1.70 2.29 -16.16
CA PRO A 86 -0.91 2.57 -14.98
C PRO A 86 0.31 3.41 -15.32
N VAL A 87 0.85 4.08 -14.31
CA VAL A 87 2.18 4.70 -14.41
C VAL A 87 3.19 3.64 -14.01
N LEU A 88 4.07 3.28 -14.93
CA LEU A 88 5.14 2.33 -14.67
C LEU A 88 6.40 3.10 -14.30
N ARG A 89 6.95 2.79 -13.14
CA ARG A 89 8.12 3.48 -12.63
C ARG A 89 9.43 2.85 -13.09
N ALA A 90 9.36 1.61 -13.56
CA ALA A 90 10.53 0.89 -14.06
C ALA A 90 10.10 -0.05 -15.17
N THR A 91 11.01 -0.29 -16.12
CA THR A 91 10.81 -1.35 -17.10
C THR A 91 10.96 -2.70 -16.44
N ALA A 92 10.50 -3.76 -17.10
CA ALA A 92 10.66 -5.12 -16.59
C ALA A 92 12.13 -5.46 -16.37
N THR A 93 13.02 -5.00 -17.26
CA THR A 93 14.46 -5.22 -17.13
C THR A 93 15.02 -4.49 -15.91
N GLU A 94 14.68 -3.22 -15.77
CA GLU A 94 15.12 -2.43 -14.61
C GLU A 94 14.62 -3.02 -13.30
N ALA A 95 13.39 -3.47 -13.27
CA ALA A 95 12.82 -4.11 -12.09
C ALA A 95 13.56 -5.39 -11.72
N ARG A 96 13.94 -6.20 -12.73
CA ARG A 96 14.72 -7.42 -12.48
C ARG A 96 16.10 -7.11 -11.96
N GLU A 97 16.77 -6.12 -12.52
CA GLU A 97 18.08 -5.71 -12.08
C GLU A 97 18.04 -5.22 -10.63
N ALA A 98 17.08 -4.39 -10.29
CA ALA A 98 16.90 -3.89 -8.94
C ALA A 98 16.62 -5.05 -7.96
N ALA A 99 15.76 -5.98 -8.33
CA ALA A 99 15.45 -7.14 -7.51
C ALA A 99 16.67 -8.04 -7.32
N SER A 100 17.46 -8.25 -8.37
CA SER A 100 18.70 -9.03 -8.30
C SER A 100 19.71 -8.41 -7.35
N VAL A 101 19.91 -7.10 -7.43
CA VAL A 101 20.82 -6.37 -6.54
C VAL A 101 20.33 -6.46 -5.10
N SER A 102 19.05 -6.21 -4.87
CA SER A 102 18.45 -6.30 -3.55
C SER A 102 18.62 -7.70 -2.96
N TYR A 103 18.38 -8.72 -3.75
CA TYR A 103 18.50 -10.10 -3.32
C TYR A 103 19.93 -10.46 -2.97
N THR A 104 20.89 -9.92 -3.70
CA THR A 104 22.31 -10.17 -3.45
C THR A 104 22.78 -9.52 -2.15
N HIS A 105 22.30 -8.35 -1.84
CA HIS A 105 22.75 -7.58 -0.68
C HIS A 105 21.91 -7.75 0.57
N LEU A 106 20.66 -8.17 0.43
CA LEU A 106 19.74 -8.28 1.55
C LEU A 106 19.50 -9.74 1.89
N THR A 107 19.85 -10.12 3.09
CA THR A 107 19.52 -11.43 3.64
C THR A 107 18.23 -11.40 4.44
N LEU A 108 17.42 -10.42 4.21
CA LEU A 108 16.22 -10.17 4.98
C LEU A 108 15.05 -11.01 4.50
N PRO A 109 14.15 -11.40 5.42
CA PRO A 109 12.87 -11.99 5.03
C PRO A 109 12.11 -10.97 4.21
N THR A 110 11.68 -11.36 3.04
CA THR A 110 11.14 -10.42 2.07
C THR A 110 9.88 -9.72 2.52
N SER A 111 8.99 -10.45 3.18
CA SER A 111 7.68 -9.91 3.54
C SER A 111 7.73 -8.72 4.48
N SER A 112 8.74 -8.64 5.34
CA SER A 112 8.84 -7.57 6.31
C SER A 112 9.51 -6.33 5.77
N GLN A 113 10.15 -6.41 4.62
CA GLN A 113 10.88 -5.29 4.05
C GLN A 113 10.12 -4.59 2.96
N VAL A 114 9.10 -5.17 2.53
CA VAL A 114 8.27 -4.56 1.52
C VAL A 114 7.56 -3.42 2.18
N LEU A 115 8.08 -2.26 1.99
CA LEU A 115 7.58 -1.01 2.57
C LEU A 115 7.67 -0.94 4.07
#